data_e890ce194f895f65d68b78e6d12dcf59
#
_entry.id   e890ce194f895f65d68b78e6d12dcf59
#
_cell.length_a   1.000
_cell.length_b   1.000
_cell.length_c   1.000
_cell.angle_alpha   90.00
_cell.angle_beta   90.00
_cell.angle_gamma   90.00
#
_symmetry.space_group_name_H-M   'P 1'
#
loop_
_entity.id
_entity.type
_entity.pdbx_description
1 polymer ?
#
loop_
_entity_poly.entity_id
_entity_poly.type
_entity_poly.pdbx_seq_one_letter_code
_entity_poly.pdbx_strand_id
1 'polypeptide(L)'
;MAKFAKRTFLALLLLLAIGFAGLLRFDHLSSRPVELSEFSWFNKVEIYTAYVLMNALGAPLYPEIAKEASLMLLPSSKGEEMTFESDFFLESEFIQNKLDNYSEPVRLAWPPDSYVLGNSENRVALALNTGTLHVEDGKVKVSVPCTWPKQSLVNLGLPGLLDIRVQEGLFWVLEQEGWIHPYTAIWEADLPAN
;
A
#
# COMPACT_ATOMS: atom_id res chain seq x y z
N MET A 1 -13.83 -35.76 18.36
CA MET A 1 -13.65 -35.04 17.10
C MET A 1 -14.77 -34.05 16.79
N ALA A 2 -16.06 -34.38 16.84
CA ALA A 2 -17.19 -33.48 16.52
C ALA A 2 -17.25 -32.18 17.36
N LYS A 3 -16.95 -32.22 18.66
CA LYS A 3 -16.95 -31.04 19.53
C LYS A 3 -15.82 -30.05 19.19
N PHE A 4 -14.65 -30.54 18.75
CA PHE A 4 -13.53 -29.71 18.34
C PHE A 4 -13.85 -29.01 17.02
N ALA A 5 -14.32 -29.74 16.02
CA ALA A 5 -14.74 -29.20 14.73
C ALA A 5 -15.81 -28.10 14.88
N LYS A 6 -16.80 -28.31 15.77
CA LYS A 6 -17.84 -27.30 16.05
C LYS A 6 -17.28 -26.03 16.69
N ARG A 7 -16.30 -26.13 17.61
CA ARG A 7 -15.67 -24.97 18.25
C ARG A 7 -14.82 -24.20 17.26
N THR A 8 -14.04 -24.90 16.41
CA THR A 8 -13.22 -24.27 15.36
C THR A 8 -14.11 -23.56 14.33
N PHE A 9 -15.21 -24.19 13.92
CA PHE A 9 -16.17 -23.58 13.01
C PHE A 9 -16.83 -22.32 13.61
N LEU A 10 -17.22 -22.37 14.88
CA LEU A 10 -17.81 -21.21 15.57
C LEU A 10 -16.81 -20.04 15.70
N ALA A 11 -15.55 -20.36 16.03
CA ALA A 11 -14.48 -19.38 16.10
C ALA A 11 -14.23 -18.71 14.73
N LEU A 12 -14.23 -19.51 13.64
CA LEU A 12 -14.09 -19.01 12.28
C LEU A 12 -15.25 -18.07 11.89
N LEU A 13 -16.49 -18.48 12.20
CA LEU A 13 -17.67 -17.64 11.95
C LEU A 13 -17.62 -16.32 12.73
N LEU A 14 -17.16 -16.36 13.98
CA LEU A 14 -17.00 -15.17 14.81
C LEU A 14 -15.94 -14.23 14.21
N LEU A 15 -14.80 -14.76 13.79
CA LEU A 15 -13.74 -13.99 13.13
C LEU A 15 -14.23 -13.36 11.82
N LEU A 16 -14.99 -14.09 11.01
CA LEU A 16 -15.59 -13.58 9.79
C LEU A 16 -16.61 -12.46 10.07
N ALA A 17 -17.45 -12.64 11.12
CA ALA A 17 -18.41 -11.61 11.53
C ALA A 17 -17.73 -10.35 12.04
N ILE A 18 -16.66 -10.47 12.83
CA ILE A 18 -15.85 -9.34 13.32
C ILE A 18 -15.17 -8.64 12.12
N GLY A 19 -14.59 -9.40 11.19
CA GLY A 19 -13.97 -8.85 9.99
C GLY A 19 -14.96 -8.08 9.12
N PHE A 20 -16.16 -8.66 8.92
CA PHE A 20 -17.22 -8.00 8.14
C PHE A 20 -17.74 -6.72 8.81
N ALA A 21 -17.97 -6.76 10.15
CA ALA A 21 -18.35 -5.56 10.89
C ALA A 21 -17.27 -4.47 10.83
N GLY A 22 -15.99 -4.86 10.86
CA GLY A 22 -14.86 -3.96 10.67
C GLY A 22 -14.84 -3.31 9.29
N LEU A 23 -15.11 -4.07 8.23
CA LEU A 23 -15.20 -3.57 6.87
C LEU A 23 -16.35 -2.56 6.70
N LEU A 24 -17.55 -2.88 7.23
CA LEU A 24 -18.70 -1.97 7.19
C LEU A 24 -18.41 -0.67 7.96
N ARG A 25 -17.73 -0.79 9.09
CA ARG A 25 -17.34 0.38 9.88
C ARG A 25 -16.30 1.23 9.14
N PHE A 26 -15.34 0.61 8.48
CA PHE A 26 -14.32 1.29 7.69
C PHE A 26 -14.92 1.99 6.48
N ASP A 27 -15.85 1.35 5.77
CA ASP A 27 -16.62 1.97 4.67
C ASP A 27 -17.38 3.20 5.15
N HIS A 28 -18.02 3.12 6.33
CA HIS A 28 -18.69 4.27 6.93
C HIS A 28 -17.73 5.41 7.27
N LEU A 29 -16.53 5.13 7.79
CA LEU A 29 -15.49 6.14 8.03
C LEU A 29 -15.00 6.75 6.70
N SER A 30 -14.85 5.94 5.66
CA SER A 30 -14.43 6.37 4.31
C SER A 30 -15.45 7.27 3.61
N SER A 31 -16.71 7.24 4.02
CA SER A 31 -17.76 8.12 3.47
C SER A 31 -17.77 9.53 4.05
N ARG A 32 -16.98 9.80 5.10
CA ARG A 32 -16.92 11.11 5.76
C ARG A 32 -15.93 12.05 5.06
N PRO A 33 -16.14 13.38 5.18
CA PRO A 33 -15.12 14.36 4.79
C PRO A 33 -13.79 14.09 5.52
N VAL A 34 -12.67 14.16 4.81
CA VAL A 34 -11.36 13.97 5.41
C VAL A 34 -10.87 15.26 6.03
N GLU A 35 -11.34 15.51 7.25
CA GLU A 35 -10.96 16.64 8.09
C GLU A 35 -10.52 16.14 9.47
N LEU A 36 -9.41 16.66 10.00
CA LEU A 36 -8.86 16.18 11.30
C LEU A 36 -9.87 16.30 12.46
N SER A 37 -10.70 17.33 12.44
CA SER A 37 -11.73 17.58 13.44
C SER A 37 -12.87 16.58 13.44
N GLU A 38 -13.10 15.90 12.32
CA GLU A 38 -14.18 14.91 12.16
C GLU A 38 -13.86 13.55 12.77
N PHE A 39 -12.57 13.30 13.12
CA PHE A 39 -12.11 12.03 13.62
C PHE A 39 -11.77 12.09 15.11
N SER A 40 -12.60 11.46 15.94
CA SER A 40 -12.33 11.27 17.35
C SER A 40 -11.11 10.36 17.55
N TRP A 41 -10.55 10.34 18.75
CA TRP A 41 -9.46 9.43 19.10
C TRP A 41 -9.81 7.96 18.81
N PHE A 42 -11.05 7.55 19.12
CA PHE A 42 -11.51 6.17 18.82
C PHE A 42 -11.52 5.88 17.33
N ASN A 43 -11.95 6.83 16.48
CA ASN A 43 -11.90 6.66 15.03
C ASN A 43 -10.45 6.50 14.54
N LYS A 44 -9.50 7.26 15.10
CA LYS A 44 -8.08 7.16 14.76
C LYS A 44 -7.51 5.78 15.15
N VAL A 45 -7.89 5.24 16.32
CA VAL A 45 -7.51 3.86 16.72
C VAL A 45 -8.10 2.82 15.76
N GLU A 46 -9.36 2.97 15.33
CA GLU A 46 -9.99 2.07 14.35
C GLU A 46 -9.23 2.11 13.01
N ILE A 47 -8.92 3.30 12.49
CA ILE A 47 -8.18 3.50 11.25
C ILE A 47 -6.77 2.91 11.37
N TYR A 48 -6.06 3.18 12.46
CA TYR A 48 -4.73 2.62 12.70
C TYR A 48 -4.75 1.09 12.76
N THR A 49 -5.72 0.52 13.45
CA THR A 49 -5.89 -0.94 13.52
C THR A 49 -6.14 -1.52 12.13
N ALA A 50 -7.00 -0.89 11.33
CA ALA A 50 -7.25 -1.29 9.95
C ALA A 50 -5.97 -1.21 9.11
N TYR A 51 -5.19 -0.13 9.24
CA TYR A 51 -3.90 0.04 8.57
C TYR A 51 -2.93 -1.11 8.88
N VAL A 52 -2.74 -1.44 10.15
CA VAL A 52 -1.86 -2.54 10.59
C VAL A 52 -2.37 -3.89 10.07
N LEU A 53 -3.68 -4.15 10.14
CA LEU A 53 -4.26 -5.41 9.67
C LEU A 53 -4.16 -5.54 8.15
N MET A 54 -4.42 -4.49 7.39
CA MET A 54 -4.29 -4.51 5.92
C MET A 54 -2.86 -4.84 5.50
N ASN A 55 -1.87 -4.24 6.17
CA ASN A 55 -0.47 -4.54 5.92
C ASN A 55 -0.11 -5.99 6.26
N ALA A 56 -0.53 -6.49 7.40
CA ALA A 56 -0.25 -7.86 7.82
C ALA A 56 -0.92 -8.90 6.89
N LEU A 57 -2.16 -8.65 6.46
CA LEU A 57 -2.90 -9.53 5.55
C LEU A 57 -2.44 -9.40 4.10
N GLY A 58 -1.99 -8.22 3.68
CA GLY A 58 -1.47 -7.95 2.35
C GLY A 58 -0.03 -8.43 2.11
N ALA A 59 0.76 -8.57 3.18
CA ALA A 59 2.17 -8.91 3.09
C ALA A 59 2.50 -10.16 2.26
N PRO A 60 1.72 -11.26 2.28
CA PRO A 60 1.99 -12.42 1.43
C PRO A 60 1.79 -12.17 -0.07
N LEU A 61 0.94 -11.19 -0.43
CA LEU A 61 0.62 -10.86 -1.83
C LEU A 61 1.46 -9.68 -2.34
N TYR A 62 1.76 -8.73 -1.46
CA TYR A 62 2.43 -7.46 -1.77
C TYR A 62 3.51 -7.17 -0.74
N PRO A 63 4.60 -7.97 -0.69
CA PRO A 63 5.62 -7.85 0.35
C PRO A 63 6.34 -6.50 0.34
N GLU A 64 6.54 -5.88 -0.82
CA GLU A 64 7.18 -4.57 -0.96
C GLU A 64 6.32 -3.48 -0.32
N ILE A 65 5.01 -3.45 -0.65
CA ILE A 65 4.06 -2.47 -0.09
C ILE A 65 3.94 -2.65 1.41
N ALA A 66 3.86 -3.90 1.88
CA ALA A 66 3.81 -4.19 3.31
C ALA A 66 5.09 -3.77 4.03
N LYS A 67 6.26 -3.89 3.38
CA LYS A 67 7.54 -3.41 3.90
C LYS A 67 7.52 -1.88 4.03
N GLU A 68 7.13 -1.17 2.97
CA GLU A 68 6.99 0.28 2.98
C GLU A 68 6.04 0.75 4.08
N ALA A 69 4.84 0.18 4.13
CA ALA A 69 3.83 0.55 5.10
C ALA A 69 4.23 0.23 6.54
N SER A 70 4.99 -0.86 6.77
CA SER A 70 5.51 -1.22 8.09
C SER A 70 6.54 -0.23 8.61
N LEU A 71 7.36 0.34 7.72
CA LEU A 71 8.35 1.35 8.08
C LEU A 71 7.68 2.67 8.46
N MET A 72 6.54 3.02 7.87
CA MET A 72 5.76 4.17 8.30
C MET A 72 5.29 4.09 9.76
N LEU A 73 5.26 2.89 10.36
CA LEU A 73 4.95 2.71 11.79
C LEU A 73 6.14 3.07 12.71
N LEU A 74 7.33 3.26 12.15
CA LEU A 74 8.54 3.53 12.93
C LEU A 74 8.82 5.03 12.99
N PRO A 75 8.89 5.65 14.19
CA PRO A 75 9.24 7.07 14.32
C PRO A 75 10.61 7.42 13.71
N SER A 76 11.53 6.46 13.66
CA SER A 76 12.87 6.62 13.07
C SER A 76 12.88 6.77 11.56
N SER A 77 11.81 6.43 10.87
CA SER A 77 11.71 6.58 9.41
C SER A 77 11.28 7.98 8.97
N LYS A 78 10.80 8.81 9.89
CA LYS A 78 10.21 10.12 9.58
C LYS A 78 11.16 11.04 8.83
N GLY A 79 10.83 11.31 7.56
CA GLY A 79 11.60 12.20 6.69
C GLY A 79 12.92 11.61 6.18
N GLU A 80 13.21 10.34 6.50
CA GLU A 80 14.43 9.67 6.08
C GLU A 80 14.30 9.10 4.66
N GLU A 81 15.43 8.83 4.03
CA GLU A 81 15.53 8.03 2.81
C GLU A 81 15.96 6.61 3.21
N MET A 82 15.20 5.62 2.77
CA MET A 82 15.46 4.20 3.10
C MET A 82 15.68 3.40 1.84
N THR A 83 16.87 2.85 1.66
CA THR A 83 17.24 2.07 0.49
C THR A 83 16.96 0.59 0.68
N PHE A 84 16.39 -0.04 -0.35
CA PHE A 84 16.07 -1.45 -0.43
C PHE A 84 16.67 -2.05 -1.71
N GLU A 85 17.52 -3.04 -1.56
CA GLU A 85 18.02 -3.83 -2.69
C GLU A 85 16.95 -4.85 -3.09
N SER A 86 16.44 -4.75 -4.30
CA SER A 86 15.46 -5.70 -4.85
C SER A 86 15.25 -5.43 -6.34
N ASP A 87 15.15 -6.49 -7.11
CA ASP A 87 14.98 -6.49 -8.56
C ASP A 87 13.54 -6.74 -9.03
N PHE A 88 12.58 -6.85 -8.09
CA PHE A 88 11.18 -7.20 -8.38
C PHE A 88 10.53 -6.34 -9.47
N PHE A 89 11.00 -5.11 -9.62
CA PHE A 89 10.44 -4.16 -10.58
C PHE A 89 11.08 -4.28 -11.98
N LEU A 90 12.23 -4.94 -12.10
CA LEU A 90 12.90 -5.11 -13.40
C LEU A 90 12.17 -6.10 -14.31
N GLU A 91 11.29 -6.95 -13.77
CA GLU A 91 10.44 -7.86 -14.56
C GLU A 91 9.25 -7.13 -15.24
N SER A 92 8.97 -5.89 -14.84
CA SER A 92 7.87 -5.09 -15.37
C SER A 92 8.15 -4.61 -16.79
N GLU A 93 7.25 -4.91 -17.73
CA GLU A 93 7.35 -4.41 -19.11
C GLU A 93 7.30 -2.88 -19.16
N PHE A 94 6.52 -2.25 -18.27
CA PHE A 94 6.45 -0.80 -18.17
C PHE A 94 7.79 -0.19 -17.77
N ILE A 95 8.48 -0.77 -16.79
CA ILE A 95 9.81 -0.32 -16.35
C ILE A 95 10.84 -0.56 -17.46
N GLN A 96 10.86 -1.74 -18.09
CA GLN A 96 11.77 -2.04 -19.19
C GLN A 96 11.64 -1.03 -20.35
N ASN A 97 10.41 -0.71 -20.75
CA ASN A 97 10.17 0.32 -21.76
C ASN A 97 10.71 1.71 -21.37
N LYS A 98 10.72 2.04 -20.07
CA LYS A 98 11.31 3.30 -19.58
C LYS A 98 12.83 3.25 -19.58
N LEU A 99 13.42 2.09 -19.26
CA LEU A 99 14.87 1.90 -19.29
C LEU A 99 15.42 1.93 -20.71
N ASP A 100 14.76 1.29 -21.68
CA ASP A 100 15.15 1.28 -23.09
C ASP A 100 15.22 2.69 -23.71
N ASN A 101 14.40 3.62 -23.20
CA ASN A 101 14.31 5.00 -23.67
C ASN A 101 14.83 6.00 -22.62
N TYR A 102 15.64 5.56 -21.67
CA TYR A 102 16.11 6.40 -20.58
C TYR A 102 17.12 7.45 -21.07
N SER A 103 16.86 8.71 -20.77
CA SER A 103 17.79 9.83 -21.02
C SER A 103 17.92 10.76 -19.81
N GLU A 104 16.91 10.78 -18.94
CA GLU A 104 16.81 11.62 -17.76
C GLU A 104 15.87 10.99 -16.73
N PRO A 105 15.86 11.44 -15.47
CA PRO A 105 14.94 10.94 -14.45
C PRO A 105 13.48 11.01 -14.90
N VAL A 106 12.77 9.89 -14.79
CA VAL A 106 11.40 9.72 -15.30
C VAL A 106 10.43 9.49 -14.16
N ARG A 107 9.42 10.36 -14.02
CA ARG A 107 8.30 10.10 -13.13
C ARG A 107 7.44 8.95 -13.67
N LEU A 108 7.18 7.97 -12.82
CA LEU A 108 6.35 6.83 -13.16
C LEU A 108 4.87 7.23 -13.09
N ALA A 109 4.15 6.93 -14.15
CA ALA A 109 2.70 7.15 -14.26
C ALA A 109 2.09 5.92 -14.94
N TRP A 110 1.63 5.00 -14.14
CA TRP A 110 1.07 3.72 -14.59
C TRP A 110 -0.31 3.90 -15.21
N PRO A 111 -0.65 3.13 -16.26
CA PRO A 111 -2.01 3.06 -16.78
C PRO A 111 -2.99 2.59 -15.69
N PRO A 112 -4.25 3.07 -15.68
CA PRO A 112 -5.22 2.72 -14.63
C PRO A 112 -5.51 1.21 -14.51
N ASP A 113 -5.41 0.45 -15.59
CA ASP A 113 -5.59 -1.01 -15.62
C ASP A 113 -4.45 -1.77 -14.95
N SER A 114 -3.27 -1.16 -14.79
CA SER A 114 -2.15 -1.76 -14.07
C SER A 114 -2.44 -1.97 -12.59
N TYR A 115 -3.39 -1.21 -12.00
CA TYR A 115 -3.78 -1.35 -10.59
C TYR A 115 -4.86 -2.40 -10.34
N VAL A 116 -5.37 -3.05 -11.39
CA VAL A 116 -6.41 -4.07 -11.25
C VAL A 116 -5.82 -5.38 -10.73
N LEU A 117 -6.47 -5.95 -9.71
CA LEU A 117 -6.06 -7.23 -9.15
C LEU A 117 -6.04 -8.32 -10.24
N GLY A 118 -4.91 -9.05 -10.34
CA GLY A 118 -4.68 -10.07 -11.36
C GLY A 118 -3.95 -9.58 -12.62
N ASN A 119 -3.73 -8.29 -12.78
CA ASN A 119 -2.80 -7.76 -13.78
C ASN A 119 -1.36 -8.09 -13.36
N SER A 120 -0.50 -8.53 -14.30
CA SER A 120 0.91 -8.86 -14.03
C SER A 120 1.71 -7.66 -13.49
N GLU A 121 1.35 -6.45 -13.90
CA GLU A 121 1.98 -5.20 -13.45
C GLU A 121 1.48 -4.72 -12.08
N ASN A 122 0.40 -5.30 -11.55
CA ASN A 122 -0.29 -4.79 -10.36
C ASN A 122 0.63 -4.60 -9.15
N ARG A 123 1.48 -5.58 -8.84
CA ARG A 123 2.42 -5.54 -7.73
C ARG A 123 3.40 -4.38 -7.85
N VAL A 124 4.01 -4.22 -9.03
CA VAL A 124 5.00 -3.18 -9.30
C VAL A 124 4.35 -1.81 -9.35
N ALA A 125 3.20 -1.70 -10.02
CA ALA A 125 2.43 -0.46 -10.12
C ALA A 125 2.01 0.07 -8.75
N LEU A 126 1.55 -0.80 -7.85
CA LEU A 126 1.16 -0.42 -6.49
C LEU A 126 2.35 -0.02 -5.62
N ALA A 127 3.48 -0.75 -5.71
CA ALA A 127 4.67 -0.45 -4.92
C ALA A 127 5.38 0.83 -5.39
N LEU A 128 5.45 1.06 -6.70
CA LEU A 128 6.21 2.18 -7.27
C LEU A 128 5.33 3.36 -7.74
N ASN A 129 4.05 3.35 -7.37
CA ASN A 129 3.11 4.43 -7.74
C ASN A 129 3.67 5.80 -7.36
N THR A 130 3.67 6.73 -8.31
CA THR A 130 4.22 8.09 -8.15
C THR A 130 5.74 8.19 -7.97
N GLY A 131 6.47 7.08 -8.05
CA GLY A 131 7.92 7.06 -7.95
C GLY A 131 8.62 7.77 -9.11
N THR A 132 9.91 8.05 -8.92
CA THR A 132 10.79 8.58 -9.96
C THR A 132 11.92 7.59 -10.22
N LEU A 133 12.03 7.16 -11.47
CA LEU A 133 13.06 6.24 -11.94
C LEU A 133 14.33 7.02 -12.29
N HIS A 134 15.47 6.55 -11.78
CA HIS A 134 16.80 7.05 -12.04
C HIS A 134 17.70 5.90 -12.49
N VAL A 135 18.68 6.20 -13.36
CA VAL A 135 19.78 5.29 -13.68
C VAL A 135 21.07 6.02 -13.36
N GLU A 136 21.82 5.48 -12.42
CA GLU A 136 23.05 6.07 -11.90
C GLU A 136 24.03 4.99 -11.47
N ASP A 137 25.30 5.14 -11.80
CA ASP A 137 26.40 4.22 -11.36
C ASP A 137 26.15 2.74 -11.67
N GLY A 138 25.52 2.42 -12.81
CA GLY A 138 25.21 1.06 -13.22
C GLY A 138 24.04 0.43 -12.45
N LYS A 139 23.30 1.23 -11.69
CA LYS A 139 22.08 0.81 -10.97
C LYS A 139 20.84 1.51 -11.48
N VAL A 140 19.74 0.82 -11.39
CA VAL A 140 18.39 1.36 -11.53
C VAL A 140 17.85 1.66 -10.15
N LYS A 141 17.41 2.89 -9.93
CA LYS A 141 16.83 3.34 -8.64
C LYS A 141 15.43 3.89 -8.88
N VAL A 142 14.49 3.54 -8.01
CA VAL A 142 13.16 4.14 -8.00
C VAL A 142 12.91 4.76 -6.63
N SER A 143 12.82 6.08 -6.59
CA SER A 143 12.50 6.84 -5.38
C SER A 143 10.99 7.00 -5.26
N VAL A 144 10.39 6.47 -4.20
CA VAL A 144 8.95 6.47 -3.94
C VAL A 144 8.65 7.28 -2.68
N PRO A 145 7.91 8.38 -2.76
CA PRO A 145 7.46 9.09 -1.58
C PRO A 145 6.36 8.27 -0.87
N CYS A 146 6.69 7.68 0.28
CA CYS A 146 5.76 6.94 1.13
C CYS A 146 4.98 7.95 1.99
N THR A 147 3.91 8.47 1.44
CA THR A 147 2.99 9.43 2.08
C THR A 147 1.58 9.20 1.55
N TRP A 148 0.57 9.62 2.30
CA TRP A 148 -0.82 9.44 1.93
C TRP A 148 -1.44 10.74 1.45
N PRO A 149 -2.11 10.75 0.28
CA PRO A 149 -2.82 11.93 -0.19
C PRO A 149 -4.11 12.17 0.60
N LYS A 150 -4.45 13.43 0.85
CA LYS A 150 -5.69 13.80 1.55
C LYS A 150 -6.95 13.34 0.82
N GLN A 151 -6.92 13.35 -0.50
CA GLN A 151 -8.05 13.00 -1.36
C GLN A 151 -7.59 11.99 -2.41
N SER A 152 -7.85 10.74 -2.16
CA SER A 152 -7.74 9.67 -3.14
C SER A 152 -8.66 8.54 -2.73
N LEU A 153 -9.38 7.99 -3.71
CA LEU A 153 -10.23 6.81 -3.54
C LEU A 153 -9.57 5.66 -4.28
N VAL A 154 -9.10 4.68 -3.54
CA VAL A 154 -8.67 3.40 -4.11
C VAL A 154 -9.83 2.42 -4.06
N ASN A 155 -10.17 1.89 -5.21
CA ASN A 155 -11.15 0.82 -5.30
C ASN A 155 -10.43 -0.53 -5.12
N LEU A 156 -10.55 -1.13 -3.95
CA LEU A 156 -10.07 -2.48 -3.67
C LEU A 156 -11.05 -3.55 -4.13
N GLY A 157 -11.94 -3.21 -5.06
CA GLY A 157 -12.98 -4.11 -5.54
C GLY A 157 -12.41 -5.39 -6.11
N LEU A 158 -12.91 -6.51 -5.63
CA LEU A 158 -12.93 -7.75 -6.39
C LEU A 158 -13.99 -7.55 -7.48
N PRO A 159 -13.62 -7.48 -8.77
CA PRO A 159 -14.56 -7.20 -9.86
C PRO A 159 -15.77 -8.12 -9.77
N GLY A 160 -16.95 -7.55 -9.51
CA GLY A 160 -18.22 -8.27 -9.47
C GLY A 160 -18.62 -8.89 -8.12
N LEU A 161 -17.81 -8.80 -7.05
CA LEU A 161 -18.16 -9.40 -5.75
C LEU A 161 -18.29 -8.40 -4.60
N LEU A 162 -17.42 -7.41 -4.51
CA LEU A 162 -17.45 -6.39 -3.46
C LEU A 162 -16.75 -5.12 -3.94
N ASP A 163 -17.48 -4.02 -3.91
CA ASP A 163 -16.95 -2.69 -4.23
C ASP A 163 -16.51 -2.04 -2.92
N ILE A 164 -15.27 -2.31 -2.48
CA ILE A 164 -14.71 -1.72 -1.27
C ILE A 164 -13.93 -0.48 -1.68
N ARG A 165 -14.48 0.69 -1.37
CA ARG A 165 -13.82 1.97 -1.56
C ARG A 165 -13.05 2.34 -0.32
N VAL A 166 -11.73 2.38 -0.42
CA VAL A 166 -10.88 2.89 0.66
C VAL A 166 -10.47 4.30 0.31
N GLN A 167 -10.85 5.23 1.18
CA GLN A 167 -10.37 6.59 1.09
C GLN A 167 -8.99 6.67 1.73
N GLU A 168 -7.95 6.81 0.93
CA GLU A 168 -6.55 6.91 1.39
C GLU A 168 -6.36 8.10 2.36
N GLY A 169 -7.21 9.12 2.26
CA GLY A 169 -7.24 10.24 3.19
C GLY A 169 -7.46 9.85 4.65
N LEU A 170 -7.99 8.65 4.95
CA LEU A 170 -8.04 8.15 6.32
C LEU A 170 -6.62 7.90 6.88
N PHE A 171 -5.71 7.39 6.05
CA PHE A 171 -4.32 7.20 6.44
C PHE A 171 -3.55 8.53 6.50
N TRP A 172 -3.91 9.50 5.66
CA TRP A 172 -3.44 10.88 5.80
C TRP A 172 -3.77 11.47 7.17
N VAL A 173 -4.94 11.18 7.75
CA VAL A 173 -5.28 11.60 9.13
C VAL A 173 -4.28 11.05 10.13
N LEU A 174 -3.90 9.77 10.02
CA LEU A 174 -2.89 9.16 10.88
C LEU A 174 -1.51 9.81 10.71
N GLU A 175 -1.15 10.16 9.49
CA GLU A 175 0.12 10.84 9.17
C GLU A 175 0.16 12.24 9.80
N GLN A 176 -0.89 13.04 9.67
CA GLN A 176 -0.97 14.38 10.25
C GLN A 176 -0.95 14.35 11.79
N GLU A 177 -1.50 13.32 12.40
CA GLU A 177 -1.49 13.12 13.85
C GLU A 177 -0.20 12.48 14.36
N GLY A 178 0.72 12.11 13.47
CA GLY A 178 2.00 11.51 13.82
C GLY A 178 1.90 10.07 14.34
N TRP A 179 0.85 9.34 13.94
CA TRP A 179 0.70 7.91 14.25
C TRP A 179 1.42 7.03 13.24
N ILE A 180 1.59 7.54 12.02
CA ILE A 180 2.44 6.98 10.99
C ILE A 180 3.36 8.09 10.46
N HIS A 181 4.50 7.71 9.91
CA HIS A 181 5.58 8.64 9.59
C HIS A 181 5.94 8.54 8.11
N PRO A 182 5.78 9.63 7.34
CA PRO A 182 6.19 9.66 5.94
C PRO A 182 7.71 9.58 5.81
N TYR A 183 8.17 8.89 4.76
CA TYR A 183 9.58 8.76 4.39
C TYR A 183 9.70 8.57 2.87
N THR A 184 10.93 8.45 2.35
CA THR A 184 11.17 8.10 0.95
C THR A 184 11.77 6.70 0.86
N ALA A 185 11.10 5.78 0.16
CA ALA A 185 11.66 4.48 -0.20
C ALA A 185 12.50 4.62 -1.46
N ILE A 186 13.70 4.06 -1.47
CA ILE A 186 14.57 3.96 -2.64
C ILE A 186 14.74 2.48 -2.94
N TRP A 187 14.09 2.00 -3.99
CA TRP A 187 14.28 0.65 -4.50
C TRP A 187 15.42 0.67 -5.51
N GLU A 188 16.44 -0.17 -5.30
CA GLU A 188 17.56 -0.24 -6.23
C GLU A 188 17.89 -1.67 -6.66
N ALA A 189 18.30 -1.80 -7.92
CA ALA A 189 18.78 -3.03 -8.52
C ALA A 189 19.94 -2.72 -9.47
N ASP A 190 20.76 -3.73 -9.75
CA ASP A 190 21.78 -3.60 -10.78
C ASP A 190 21.13 -3.47 -12.16
N LEU A 191 21.69 -2.60 -13.01
CA LEU A 191 21.23 -2.47 -14.38
C LEU A 191 21.44 -3.79 -15.11
N PRO A 192 20.42 -4.37 -15.78
CA PRO A 192 20.59 -5.60 -16.53
C PRO A 192 21.72 -5.48 -17.54
N ALA A 193 22.61 -6.48 -17.60
CA ALA A 193 23.65 -6.52 -18.63
C ALA A 193 22.98 -6.71 -20.01
N ASN A 194 23.19 -5.77 -20.91
CA ASN A 194 22.75 -5.85 -22.31
C ASN A 194 23.52 -6.95 -23.08
#